data_0bb534ee85a04ae5a77ea27d8277f3d0
#
_entry.id   0bb534ee85a04ae5a77ea27d8277f3d0
#
_cell.length_a   1.000
_cell.length_b   1.000
_cell.length_c   1.000
_cell.angle_alpha   90.00
_cell.angle_beta   90.00
_cell.angle_gamma   90.00
#
_symmetry.space_group_name_H-M   'P 1'
#
loop_
_entity.id
_entity.type
_entity.pdbx_description
1 polymer ?
#
loop_
_entity_poly.entity_id
_entity_poly.type
_entity_poly.pdbx_seq_one_letter_code
_entity_poly.pdbx_strand_id
1 'polypeptide(L)'
;MSKKLIQRTLILFKPDAVQRGIVGEILTRFERVGLKIVGTKMIFPNKEHYHKHYEGIGKMVTRRGEKAFDMALEFMTQGPVIAMVFEGVEAVELVRKLVGGTEPKTAFPGTIRGDYSHMSFGYADEHSVGIPNLIHASGSVKEAEQEISHWFSDFEIYDYTSPREKFTR
;
A
#
# COMPACT_ATOMS: atom_id res chain seq x y z
N MET A 1 -25.21 -1.37 -12.86
CA MET A 1 -24.23 -2.47 -12.83
C MET A 1 -24.01 -2.88 -11.38
N SER A 2 -24.15 -4.15 -11.04
CA SER A 2 -23.83 -4.65 -9.70
C SER A 2 -22.36 -4.35 -9.38
N LYS A 3 -22.09 -3.68 -8.27
CA LYS A 3 -20.71 -3.42 -7.78
C LYS A 3 -20.07 -4.79 -7.52
N LYS A 4 -18.91 -5.05 -8.13
CA LYS A 4 -18.17 -6.29 -7.85
C LYS A 4 -17.70 -6.23 -6.40
N LEU A 5 -18.30 -7.06 -5.54
CA LEU A 5 -18.02 -7.03 -4.09
C LEU A 5 -16.69 -7.68 -3.74
N ILE A 6 -16.32 -8.76 -4.42
CA ILE A 6 -14.97 -9.33 -4.25
C ILE A 6 -13.99 -8.52 -5.06
N GLN A 7 -13.04 -7.90 -4.38
CA GLN A 7 -12.05 -6.97 -4.93
C GLN A 7 -10.65 -7.41 -4.60
N ARG A 8 -9.71 -7.03 -5.48
CA ARG A 8 -8.27 -7.11 -5.23
C ARG A 8 -7.73 -5.70 -4.99
N THR A 9 -6.73 -5.58 -4.13
CA THR A 9 -6.04 -4.32 -3.82
C THR A 9 -4.54 -4.54 -3.69
N LEU A 10 -3.75 -3.57 -4.17
CA LEU A 10 -2.31 -3.57 -3.97
C LEU A 10 -1.99 -2.92 -2.63
N ILE A 11 -1.03 -3.51 -1.92
CA ILE A 11 -0.28 -2.85 -0.86
C ILE A 11 1.23 -2.94 -1.13
N LEU A 12 1.96 -1.92 -0.70
CA LEU A 12 3.42 -1.94 -0.69
C LEU A 12 3.88 -1.66 0.73
N PHE A 13 4.58 -2.61 1.34
CA PHE A 13 5.38 -2.31 2.53
C PHE A 13 6.58 -1.51 2.07
N LYS A 14 6.65 -0.26 2.49
CA LYS A 14 7.68 0.69 2.08
C LYS A 14 9.02 0.37 2.72
N PRO A 15 10.12 0.98 2.24
CA PRO A 15 11.45 0.72 2.80
C PRO A 15 11.54 0.88 4.32
N ASP A 16 10.83 1.85 4.90
CA ASP A 16 10.79 2.07 6.35
C ASP A 16 10.15 0.91 7.13
N ALA A 17 9.07 0.32 6.63
CA ALA A 17 8.45 -0.86 7.24
C ALA A 17 9.35 -2.10 7.16
N VAL A 18 10.02 -2.28 6.01
CA VAL A 18 10.96 -3.40 5.80
C VAL A 18 12.19 -3.26 6.70
N GLN A 19 12.82 -2.10 6.71
CA GLN A 19 14.03 -1.83 7.50
C GLN A 19 13.77 -1.86 9.01
N ARG A 20 12.58 -1.47 9.45
CA ARG A 20 12.16 -1.56 10.86
C ARG A 20 11.80 -2.98 11.30
N GLY A 21 11.69 -3.95 10.39
CA GLY A 21 11.36 -5.34 10.71
C GLY A 21 9.93 -5.55 11.23
N ILE A 22 8.98 -4.67 10.86
CA ILE A 22 7.58 -4.72 11.36
C ILE A 22 6.58 -5.23 10.33
N VAL A 23 7.05 -5.76 9.21
CA VAL A 23 6.19 -6.28 8.13
C VAL A 23 5.24 -7.36 8.65
N GLY A 24 5.74 -8.30 9.45
CA GLY A 24 4.93 -9.41 10.00
C GLY A 24 3.79 -8.93 10.91
N GLU A 25 4.04 -7.91 11.74
CA GLU A 25 3.02 -7.32 12.61
C GLU A 25 1.91 -6.64 11.80
N ILE A 26 2.31 -5.87 10.77
CA ILE A 26 1.35 -5.20 9.88
C ILE A 26 0.57 -6.23 9.06
N LEU A 27 1.25 -7.23 8.49
CA LEU A 27 0.63 -8.30 7.71
C LEU A 27 -0.44 -9.04 8.51
N THR A 28 -0.14 -9.37 9.76
CA THR A 28 -1.08 -10.04 10.67
C THR A 28 -2.41 -9.29 10.78
N ARG A 29 -2.41 -7.97 10.69
CA ARG A 29 -3.65 -7.17 10.80
C ARG A 29 -4.58 -7.37 9.60
N PHE A 30 -4.03 -7.59 8.41
CA PHE A 30 -4.80 -7.90 7.21
C PHE A 30 -5.33 -9.34 7.21
N GLU A 31 -4.51 -10.29 7.66
CA GLU A 31 -4.92 -11.69 7.73
C GLU A 31 -6.00 -11.94 8.80
N ARG A 32 -5.93 -11.22 9.94
CA ARG A 32 -6.92 -11.34 11.02
C ARG A 32 -8.33 -10.95 10.61
N VAL A 33 -8.50 -10.02 9.68
CA VAL A 33 -9.82 -9.62 9.16
C VAL A 33 -10.29 -10.50 8.00
N GLY A 34 -9.50 -11.53 7.64
CA GLY A 34 -9.89 -12.52 6.63
C GLY A 34 -9.51 -12.17 5.20
N LEU A 35 -8.68 -11.16 4.97
CA LEU A 35 -8.14 -10.89 3.63
C LEU A 35 -7.23 -12.04 3.18
N LYS A 36 -7.37 -12.43 1.91
CA LYS A 36 -6.60 -13.51 1.28
C LYS A 36 -5.42 -12.92 0.50
N ILE A 37 -4.21 -13.42 0.75
CA ILE A 37 -3.03 -13.07 -0.05
C ILE A 37 -3.13 -13.83 -1.36
N VAL A 38 -3.10 -13.14 -2.50
CA VAL A 38 -3.12 -13.74 -3.84
C VAL A 38 -1.86 -13.47 -4.65
N GLY A 39 -1.00 -12.55 -4.19
CA GLY A 39 0.31 -12.28 -4.80
C GLY A 39 1.24 -11.66 -3.77
N THR A 40 2.54 -12.01 -3.83
CA THR A 40 3.56 -11.41 -2.96
C THR A 40 4.94 -11.50 -3.58
N LYS A 41 5.72 -10.43 -3.47
CA LYS A 41 7.12 -10.41 -3.84
C LYS A 41 7.89 -9.30 -3.15
N MET A 42 9.18 -9.52 -2.93
CA MET A 42 10.13 -8.51 -2.48
C MET A 42 10.96 -8.06 -3.67
N ILE A 43 10.99 -6.77 -3.93
CA ILE A 43 11.73 -6.20 -5.05
C ILE A 43 12.33 -4.84 -4.68
N PHE A 44 13.32 -4.41 -5.47
CA PHE A 44 13.90 -3.08 -5.38
C PHE A 44 13.70 -2.36 -6.72
N PRO A 45 12.54 -1.72 -6.93
CA PRO A 45 12.23 -1.05 -8.19
C PRO A 45 13.14 0.14 -8.46
N ASN A 46 13.35 0.43 -9.74
CA ASN A 46 14.02 1.65 -10.18
C ASN A 46 13.09 2.87 -10.14
N LYS A 47 13.65 4.06 -10.37
CA LYS A 47 12.90 5.32 -10.39
C LYS A 47 11.81 5.36 -11.47
N GLU A 48 12.03 4.74 -12.62
CA GLU A 48 11.05 4.70 -13.72
C GLU A 48 9.80 3.92 -13.32
N HIS A 49 9.96 2.77 -12.64
CA HIS A 49 8.85 1.98 -12.11
C HIS A 49 8.01 2.79 -11.11
N TYR A 50 8.68 3.49 -10.17
CA TYR A 50 7.98 4.35 -9.21
C TYR A 50 7.35 5.59 -9.87
N HIS A 51 7.98 6.17 -10.91
CA HIS A 51 7.38 7.25 -11.67
C HIS A 51 6.03 6.82 -12.26
N LYS A 52 5.99 5.65 -12.90
CA LYS A 52 4.74 5.12 -13.46
C LYS A 52 3.69 4.86 -12.37
N HIS A 53 4.10 4.34 -11.21
CA HIS A 53 3.21 4.10 -10.09
C HIS A 53 2.64 5.40 -9.51
N TYR A 54 3.50 6.34 -9.11
CA TYR A 54 3.07 7.55 -8.42
C TYR A 54 2.48 8.61 -9.35
N GLU A 55 3.04 8.83 -10.53
CA GLU A 55 2.54 9.82 -11.48
C GLU A 55 1.66 9.21 -12.56
N GLY A 56 2.11 8.15 -13.23
CA GLY A 56 1.35 7.51 -14.31
C GLY A 56 -0.05 7.06 -13.86
N ILE A 57 -0.15 6.42 -12.70
CA ILE A 57 -1.39 5.91 -12.11
C ILE A 57 -1.91 6.89 -11.05
N GLY A 58 -1.10 7.22 -10.08
CA GLY A 58 -1.49 7.97 -8.89
C GLY A 58 -1.68 9.48 -9.07
N LYS A 59 -1.22 10.06 -10.18
CA LYS A 59 -1.30 11.51 -10.48
C LYS A 59 -0.78 12.40 -9.34
N MET A 60 0.35 12.03 -8.75
CA MET A 60 0.86 12.64 -7.53
C MET A 60 1.30 14.09 -7.75
N VAL A 61 1.93 14.41 -8.88
CA VAL A 61 2.33 15.78 -9.21
C VAL A 61 1.11 16.72 -9.27
N THR A 62 0.04 16.28 -9.93
CA THR A 62 -1.22 17.03 -9.99
C THR A 62 -1.85 17.25 -8.63
N ARG A 63 -1.76 16.26 -7.73
CA ARG A 63 -2.42 16.29 -6.41
C ARG A 63 -1.59 16.96 -5.32
N ARG A 64 -0.24 16.91 -5.40
CA ARG A 64 0.66 17.31 -4.31
C ARG A 64 1.87 18.13 -4.73
N GLY A 65 2.09 18.33 -6.05
CA GLY A 65 3.21 19.06 -6.61
C GLY A 65 4.48 18.23 -6.81
N GLU A 66 5.41 18.77 -7.60
CA GLU A 66 6.66 18.10 -8.00
C GLU A 66 7.57 17.81 -6.80
N LYS A 67 7.72 18.76 -5.88
CA LYS A 67 8.57 18.59 -4.70
C LYS A 67 8.16 17.35 -3.87
N ALA A 68 6.87 17.18 -3.62
CA ALA A 68 6.36 16.03 -2.88
C ALA A 68 6.58 14.70 -3.62
N PHE A 69 6.48 14.74 -4.96
CA PHE A 69 6.75 13.60 -5.81
C PHE A 69 8.23 13.21 -5.78
N ASP A 70 9.15 14.16 -5.93
CA ASP A 70 10.60 13.91 -5.88
C ASP A 70 11.02 13.35 -4.52
N MET A 71 10.53 13.91 -3.43
CA MET A 71 10.76 13.40 -2.08
C MET A 71 10.25 11.97 -1.91
N ALA A 72 9.09 11.63 -2.47
CA ALA A 72 8.56 10.28 -2.44
C ALA A 72 9.41 9.31 -3.25
N LEU A 73 9.88 9.70 -4.44
CA LEU A 73 10.79 8.89 -5.26
C LEU A 73 12.10 8.59 -4.54
N GLU A 74 12.71 9.61 -3.96
CA GLU A 74 13.94 9.47 -3.20
C GLU A 74 13.77 8.51 -2.01
N PHE A 75 12.69 8.70 -1.26
CA PHE A 75 12.37 7.83 -0.13
C PHE A 75 12.17 6.37 -0.55
N MET A 76 11.40 6.13 -1.60
CA MET A 76 11.09 4.77 -2.07
C MET A 76 12.28 4.04 -2.68
N THR A 77 13.33 4.76 -3.09
CA THR A 77 14.58 4.18 -3.61
C THR A 77 15.66 3.96 -2.55
N GLN A 78 15.34 4.11 -1.26
CA GLN A 78 16.28 3.86 -0.16
C GLN A 78 16.42 2.39 0.23
N GLY A 79 15.58 1.51 -0.29
CA GLY A 79 15.62 0.09 0.03
C GLY A 79 14.55 -0.72 -0.70
N PRO A 80 14.56 -2.04 -0.50
CA PRO A 80 13.55 -2.90 -1.09
C PRO A 80 12.18 -2.66 -0.47
N VAL A 81 11.15 -3.02 -1.24
CA VAL A 81 9.75 -3.04 -0.81
C VAL A 81 9.20 -4.47 -0.92
N ILE A 82 8.17 -4.76 -0.13
CA ILE A 82 7.38 -5.97 -0.30
C ILE A 82 6.04 -5.56 -0.87
N ALA A 83 5.77 -6.01 -2.10
CA ALA A 83 4.49 -5.82 -2.78
C ALA A 83 3.59 -7.02 -2.51
N MET A 84 2.33 -6.77 -2.16
CA MET A 84 1.31 -7.80 -1.98
C MET A 84 0.00 -7.42 -2.62
N VAL A 85 -0.73 -8.44 -3.08
CA VAL A 85 -2.11 -8.31 -3.53
C VAL A 85 -3.01 -9.07 -2.57
N PHE A 86 -3.96 -8.35 -1.98
CA PHE A 86 -5.02 -8.93 -1.15
C PHE A 86 -6.33 -9.03 -1.90
N GLU A 87 -7.09 -10.09 -1.62
CA GLU A 87 -8.44 -10.30 -2.13
C GLU A 87 -9.43 -10.46 -0.98
N GLY A 88 -10.59 -9.82 -1.08
CA GLY A 88 -11.67 -9.93 -0.10
C GLY A 88 -12.89 -9.09 -0.45
N VAL A 89 -13.88 -9.10 0.43
CA VAL A 89 -15.07 -8.29 0.27
C VAL A 89 -14.72 -6.81 0.44
N GLU A 90 -15.00 -6.01 -0.60
CA GLU A 90 -14.72 -4.57 -0.63
C GLU A 90 -13.29 -4.22 -0.15
N ALA A 91 -12.31 -5.06 -0.56
CA ALA A 91 -10.95 -5.07 -0.03
C ALA A 91 -10.24 -3.72 -0.13
N VAL A 92 -10.53 -2.91 -1.15
CA VAL A 92 -9.90 -1.59 -1.32
C VAL A 92 -10.28 -0.67 -0.16
N GLU A 93 -11.54 -0.57 0.17
CA GLU A 93 -12.02 0.29 1.26
C GLU A 93 -11.58 -0.26 2.63
N LEU A 94 -11.71 -1.57 2.84
CA LEU A 94 -11.30 -2.24 4.07
C LEU A 94 -9.80 -2.02 4.36
N VAL A 95 -8.94 -2.22 3.37
CA VAL A 95 -7.49 -2.03 3.52
C VAL A 95 -7.18 -0.56 3.83
N ARG A 96 -7.80 0.39 3.14
CA ARG A 96 -7.62 1.82 3.44
C ARG A 96 -8.03 2.19 4.86
N LYS A 97 -9.14 1.62 5.35
CA LYS A 97 -9.58 1.77 6.74
C LYS A 97 -8.54 1.26 7.74
N LEU A 98 -7.96 0.08 7.49
CA LEU A 98 -6.93 -0.51 8.36
C LEU A 98 -5.61 0.28 8.32
N VAL A 99 -5.23 0.79 7.15
CA VAL A 99 -4.00 1.58 6.97
C VAL A 99 -4.09 2.94 7.67
N GLY A 100 -5.22 3.60 7.58
CA GLY A 100 -5.44 4.93 8.15
C GLY A 100 -4.99 6.08 7.26
N GLY A 101 -5.12 7.30 7.76
CA GLY A 101 -4.75 8.55 7.07
C GLY A 101 -3.30 8.57 6.60
N THR A 102 -3.01 9.35 5.55
CA THR A 102 -1.67 9.40 4.93
C THR A 102 -0.60 9.91 5.88
N GLU A 103 -0.95 10.87 6.73
CA GLU A 103 -0.07 11.42 7.76
C GLU A 103 -0.21 10.62 9.05
N PRO A 104 0.85 9.94 9.52
CA PRO A 104 0.77 9.13 10.74
C PRO A 104 0.34 9.89 11.99
N LYS A 105 0.84 11.10 12.19
CA LYS A 105 0.51 11.96 13.35
C LYS A 105 -1.00 12.17 13.52
N THR A 106 -1.74 12.24 12.43
CA THR A 106 -3.19 12.49 12.42
C THR A 106 -4.02 11.22 12.19
N ALA A 107 -3.36 10.10 11.90
CA ALA A 107 -4.03 8.81 11.73
C ALA A 107 -4.59 8.32 13.07
N PHE A 108 -5.81 7.80 13.05
CA PHE A 108 -6.48 7.33 14.27
C PHE A 108 -5.72 6.15 14.90
N PRO A 109 -5.63 6.11 16.25
CA PRO A 109 -5.22 4.91 16.96
C PRO A 109 -6.03 3.69 16.51
N GLY A 110 -5.39 2.52 16.45
CA GLY A 110 -6.00 1.32 15.89
C GLY A 110 -5.78 1.15 14.39
N THR A 111 -5.32 2.18 13.67
CA THR A 111 -4.85 2.04 12.27
C THR A 111 -3.36 1.71 12.23
N ILE A 112 -2.90 1.13 11.11
CA ILE A 112 -1.48 0.78 10.94
C ILE A 112 -0.59 2.02 11.11
N ARG A 113 -0.93 3.12 10.47
CA ARG A 113 -0.13 4.35 10.57
C ARG A 113 -0.23 5.01 11.93
N GLY A 114 -1.41 4.98 12.57
CA GLY A 114 -1.59 5.52 13.90
C GLY A 114 -0.86 4.75 15.00
N ASP A 115 -0.72 3.43 14.84
CA ASP A 115 -0.09 2.58 15.85
C ASP A 115 1.44 2.46 15.68
N TYR A 116 1.95 2.52 14.43
CA TYR A 116 3.35 2.19 14.13
C TYR A 116 4.19 3.38 13.67
N SER A 117 3.62 4.58 13.50
CA SER A 117 4.38 5.78 13.11
C SER A 117 3.80 7.04 13.77
N HIS A 118 4.67 8.03 14.02
CA HIS A 118 4.29 9.34 14.57
C HIS A 118 4.71 10.51 13.66
N MET A 119 5.16 10.20 12.42
CA MET A 119 5.66 11.20 11.49
C MET A 119 4.58 12.18 11.05
N SER A 120 4.99 13.43 10.78
CA SER A 120 4.12 14.48 10.26
C SER A 120 4.62 15.03 8.93
N PHE A 121 3.71 15.60 8.13
CA PHE A 121 4.08 16.34 6.93
C PHE A 121 4.96 17.55 7.26
N GLY A 122 4.65 18.28 8.34
CA GLY A 122 5.45 19.43 8.75
C GLY A 122 6.92 19.07 8.98
N TYR A 123 7.19 17.98 9.69
CA TYR A 123 8.56 17.50 9.89
C TYR A 123 9.22 17.05 8.58
N ALA A 124 8.49 16.29 7.76
CA ALA A 124 9.00 15.80 6.47
C ALA A 124 9.34 16.96 5.52
N ASP A 125 8.48 17.98 5.44
CA ASP A 125 8.67 19.16 4.60
C ASP A 125 9.85 20.03 5.08
N GLU A 126 9.99 20.25 6.40
CA GLU A 126 11.11 21.00 7.01
C GLU A 126 12.45 20.34 6.70
N HIS A 127 12.50 18.99 6.73
CA HIS A 127 13.74 18.23 6.48
C HIS A 127 13.90 17.81 5.02
N SER A 128 12.94 18.18 4.14
CA SER A 128 12.94 17.82 2.71
C SER A 128 13.07 16.31 2.48
N VAL A 129 12.36 15.49 3.24
CA VAL A 129 12.35 14.02 3.14
C VAL A 129 10.95 13.48 2.82
N GLY A 130 10.88 12.35 2.13
CA GLY A 130 9.62 11.63 1.96
C GLY A 130 9.08 11.12 3.29
N ILE A 131 7.77 11.22 3.52
CA ILE A 131 7.18 10.83 4.80
C ILE A 131 7.24 9.30 5.04
N PRO A 132 7.92 8.83 6.11
CA PRO A 132 7.88 7.43 6.51
C PRO A 132 6.51 7.09 7.11
N ASN A 133 5.64 6.52 6.28
CA ASN A 133 4.29 6.14 6.67
C ASN A 133 3.95 4.67 6.36
N LEU A 134 4.99 3.84 6.28
CA LEU A 134 5.00 2.38 6.36
C LEU A 134 4.46 1.65 5.15
N ILE A 135 3.33 2.09 4.61
CA ILE A 135 2.57 1.29 3.64
C ILE A 135 1.86 2.18 2.62
N HIS A 136 1.85 1.74 1.37
CA HIS A 136 0.94 2.22 0.34
C HIS A 136 -0.25 1.27 0.23
N ALA A 137 -1.42 1.82 -0.05
CA ALA A 137 -2.63 1.07 -0.40
C ALA A 137 -3.37 1.79 -1.52
N SER A 138 -3.89 1.02 -2.47
CA SER A 138 -4.66 1.54 -3.61
C SER A 138 -5.80 2.47 -3.17
N GLY A 139 -5.99 3.56 -3.88
CA GLY A 139 -6.98 4.59 -3.54
C GLY A 139 -8.40 4.27 -3.96
N SER A 140 -8.56 3.47 -5.01
CA SER A 140 -9.84 3.07 -5.58
C SER A 140 -9.72 1.72 -6.29
N VAL A 141 -10.84 1.10 -6.63
CA VAL A 141 -10.86 -0.17 -7.39
C VAL A 141 -10.14 -0.01 -8.73
N LYS A 142 -10.36 1.10 -9.42
CA LYS A 142 -9.68 1.40 -10.70
C LYS A 142 -8.17 1.54 -10.53
N GLU A 143 -7.73 2.27 -9.51
CA GLU A 143 -6.29 2.38 -9.20
C GLU A 143 -5.71 1.02 -8.84
N ALA A 144 -6.41 0.22 -8.04
CA ALA A 144 -5.98 -1.13 -7.67
C ALA A 144 -5.74 -2.02 -8.90
N GLU A 145 -6.66 -2.03 -9.86
CA GLU A 145 -6.51 -2.79 -11.10
C GLU A 145 -5.28 -2.35 -11.90
N GLN A 146 -5.06 -1.04 -12.02
CA GLN A 146 -3.91 -0.47 -12.74
C GLN A 146 -2.59 -0.75 -12.01
N GLU A 147 -2.57 -0.57 -10.70
CA GLU A 147 -1.40 -0.83 -9.87
C GLU A 147 -1.03 -2.31 -9.86
N ILE A 148 -1.99 -3.21 -9.70
CA ILE A 148 -1.74 -4.66 -9.74
C ILE A 148 -1.12 -5.05 -11.07
N SER A 149 -1.68 -4.59 -12.20
CA SER A 149 -1.14 -4.88 -13.54
C SER A 149 0.25 -4.26 -13.77
N HIS A 150 0.59 -3.17 -13.08
CA HIS A 150 1.91 -2.57 -13.15
C HIS A 150 2.95 -3.32 -12.31
N TRP A 151 2.54 -3.82 -11.14
CA TRP A 151 3.44 -4.47 -10.19
C TRP A 151 3.57 -5.97 -10.39
N PHE A 152 2.55 -6.66 -10.87
CA PHE A 152 2.47 -8.11 -11.00
C PHE A 152 2.14 -8.52 -12.43
N SER A 153 2.79 -9.58 -12.90
CA SER A 153 2.33 -10.33 -14.06
C SER A 153 1.20 -11.29 -13.67
N ASP A 154 0.43 -11.76 -14.64
CA ASP A 154 -0.67 -12.70 -14.38
C ASP A 154 -0.20 -13.99 -13.71
N PHE A 155 1.03 -14.43 -13.97
CA PHE A 155 1.63 -15.63 -13.38
C PHE A 155 2.04 -15.49 -11.91
N GLU A 156 2.08 -14.27 -11.38
CA GLU A 156 2.40 -13.97 -9.99
C GLU A 156 1.14 -13.79 -9.12
N ILE A 157 -0.04 -13.90 -9.73
CA ILE A 157 -1.34 -13.81 -9.05
C ILE A 157 -1.99 -15.19 -9.03
N TYR A 158 -2.26 -15.69 -7.85
CA TYR A 158 -2.78 -17.03 -7.64
C TYR A 158 -4.27 -16.99 -7.30
N ASP A 159 -5.04 -17.85 -7.96
CA ASP A 159 -6.43 -18.11 -7.61
C ASP A 159 -6.51 -19.45 -6.88
N TYR A 160 -6.97 -19.39 -5.62
CA TYR A 160 -7.13 -20.57 -4.78
C TYR A 160 -8.25 -20.37 -3.77
N THR A 161 -8.85 -21.45 -3.30
CA THR A 161 -9.90 -21.42 -2.29
C THR A 161 -9.30 -21.65 -0.90
N SER A 162 -9.62 -20.75 0.04
CA SER A 162 -9.26 -20.92 1.44
C SER A 162 -10.44 -21.51 2.22
N PRO A 163 -10.22 -22.51 3.12
CA PRO A 163 -11.29 -23.04 3.98
C PRO A 163 -12.00 -21.98 4.83
N ARG A 164 -11.35 -20.84 5.07
CA ARG A 164 -11.92 -19.71 5.83
C ARG A 164 -12.93 -18.89 5.04
N GLU A 165 -12.99 -19.01 3.71
CA GLU A 165 -13.84 -18.16 2.86
C GLU A 165 -15.32 -18.28 3.21
N LYS A 166 -15.80 -19.44 3.68
CA LYS A 166 -17.17 -19.62 4.17
C LYS A 166 -17.55 -18.69 5.35
N PHE A 167 -16.56 -18.05 6.00
CA PHE A 167 -16.77 -17.11 7.10
C PHE A 167 -16.30 -15.68 6.76
N THR A 168 -15.56 -15.50 5.69
CA THR A 168 -14.94 -14.22 5.33
C THR A 168 -15.47 -13.63 4.04
N ARG A 169 -16.28 -14.41 3.28
CA ARG A 169 -17.01 -13.98 2.07
C ARG A 169 -18.13 -14.95 1.65
#